data_0bfa3c45cac4fb9a75224fff98307b98
#
_entry.id   0bfa3c45cac4fb9a75224fff98307b98
#
_cell.length_a   1.000
_cell.length_b   1.000
_cell.length_c   1.000
_cell.angle_alpha   90.00
_cell.angle_beta   90.00
_cell.angle_gamma   90.00
#
_symmetry.space_group_name_H-M   'P 1'
#
loop_
_entity.id
_entity.type
_entity.pdbx_description
1 polymer ?
#
loop_
_entity_poly.entity_id
_entity_poly.type
_entity_poly.pdbx_seq_one_letter_code
_entity_poly.pdbx_strand_id
1 'polypeptide(L)'
;MSIKLIAGNWKMNTSLEEANQLIDEIIKNLEDGDLSAEKKVAIIPPFPFIDLVLNKIKTIPNFYVGAQDCSPFDNGAYTGDVSAKMLKSLGVEYCIIGHSERRLHHQETNLTLSEKVEQALNNDIRPIFCCGENLEIREANQHIEFILKQLYDGLFFLPKEKIVKTIIAYEPI
;
A
#
# COMPACT_ATOMS: atom_id res chain seq x y z
N MET A 1 16.23 -16.92 -3.22
CA MET A 1 15.00 -17.21 -2.45
C MET A 1 14.04 -16.03 -2.58
N SER A 2 12.73 -16.25 -2.69
CA SER A 2 11.75 -15.16 -2.81
C SER A 2 11.36 -14.65 -1.42
N ILE A 3 11.46 -13.34 -1.19
CA ILE A 3 10.99 -12.70 0.03
C ILE A 3 9.46 -12.74 0.04
N LYS A 4 8.86 -13.21 1.13
CA LYS A 4 7.42 -13.20 1.35
C LYS A 4 7.03 -11.93 2.12
N LEU A 5 6.10 -11.14 1.58
CA LEU A 5 5.53 -9.99 2.26
C LEU A 5 4.11 -10.31 2.72
N ILE A 6 3.85 -10.11 4.00
CA ILE A 6 2.51 -10.13 4.61
C ILE A 6 2.12 -8.67 4.84
N ALA A 7 1.12 -8.18 4.13
CA ALA A 7 0.67 -6.79 4.22
C ALA A 7 -0.73 -6.73 4.83
N GLY A 8 -0.86 -6.14 6.02
CA GLY A 8 -2.11 -5.98 6.76
C GLY A 8 -2.71 -4.58 6.56
N ASN A 9 -3.69 -4.46 5.69
CA ASN A 9 -4.44 -3.21 5.50
C ASN A 9 -5.55 -3.10 6.55
N TRP A 10 -5.44 -2.15 7.47
CA TRP A 10 -6.45 -1.93 8.51
C TRP A 10 -7.71 -1.25 7.98
N LYS A 11 -7.65 -0.72 6.74
CA LYS A 11 -8.71 0.08 6.14
C LYS A 11 -9.07 1.28 7.05
N MET A 12 -10.33 1.76 7.00
CA MET A 12 -10.82 2.85 7.83
C MET A 12 -11.43 2.29 9.11
N ASN A 13 -10.60 1.65 9.93
CA ASN A 13 -11.02 1.08 11.20
C ASN A 13 -10.14 1.58 12.34
N THR A 14 -10.58 1.33 13.56
CA THR A 14 -9.93 1.62 14.85
C THR A 14 -10.01 3.08 15.30
N SER A 15 -10.21 3.26 16.58
CA SER A 15 -9.87 4.46 17.34
C SER A 15 -8.39 4.41 17.74
N LEU A 16 -7.87 5.47 18.36
CA LEU A 16 -6.49 5.49 18.85
C LEU A 16 -6.22 4.37 19.87
N GLU A 17 -7.16 4.13 20.78
CA GLU A 17 -7.05 3.09 21.81
C GLU A 17 -7.04 1.69 21.18
N GLU A 18 -7.99 1.41 20.28
CA GLU A 18 -8.07 0.14 19.58
C GLU A 18 -6.85 -0.10 18.67
N ALA A 19 -6.33 0.94 18.02
CA ALA A 19 -5.12 0.85 17.20
C ALA A 19 -3.90 0.49 18.07
N ASN A 20 -3.80 1.08 19.26
CA ASN A 20 -2.74 0.79 20.22
C ASN A 20 -2.81 -0.65 20.74
N GLN A 21 -4.01 -1.14 21.07
CA GLN A 21 -4.23 -2.52 21.49
C GLN A 21 -3.92 -3.51 20.37
N LEU A 22 -4.42 -3.26 19.15
CA LEU A 22 -4.20 -4.13 18.01
C LEU A 22 -2.72 -4.31 17.67
N ILE A 23 -1.94 -3.22 17.66
CA ILE A 23 -0.51 -3.35 17.35
C ILE A 23 0.25 -4.09 18.46
N ASP A 24 -0.11 -3.91 19.72
CA ASP A 24 0.49 -4.64 20.85
C ASP A 24 0.18 -6.15 20.75
N GLU A 25 -1.04 -6.51 20.38
CA GLU A 25 -1.44 -7.92 20.19
C GLU A 25 -0.71 -8.54 18.98
N ILE A 26 -0.57 -7.79 17.86
CA ILE A 26 0.20 -8.26 16.70
C ILE A 26 1.65 -8.54 17.09
N ILE A 27 2.30 -7.62 17.79
CA ILE A 27 3.69 -7.77 18.21
C ILE A 27 3.82 -9.00 19.13
N LYS A 28 2.98 -9.09 20.16
CA LYS A 28 3.00 -10.20 21.10
C LYS A 28 2.85 -11.58 20.44
N ASN A 29 1.92 -11.68 19.50
CA ASN A 29 1.68 -12.96 18.80
C ASN A 29 2.78 -13.34 17.80
N LEU A 30 3.63 -12.40 17.39
CA LEU A 30 4.72 -12.63 16.43
C LEU A 30 6.09 -12.77 17.11
N GLU A 31 6.25 -12.33 18.36
CA GLU A 31 7.48 -12.57 19.16
C GLU A 31 7.67 -14.05 19.47
N ASP A 32 6.59 -14.82 19.56
CA ASP A 32 6.61 -16.27 19.78
C ASP A 32 6.73 -17.08 18.44
N GLY A 33 6.75 -16.42 17.30
CA GLY A 33 6.75 -17.03 15.98
C GLY A 33 7.98 -16.71 15.16
N ASP A 34 8.64 -17.73 14.63
CA ASP A 34 9.75 -17.66 13.68
C ASP A 34 9.48 -16.78 12.46
N LEU A 35 9.65 -15.45 12.57
CA LEU A 35 9.83 -14.61 11.41
C LEU A 35 11.23 -14.84 10.86
N SER A 36 11.37 -15.83 9.98
CA SER A 36 12.61 -16.05 9.26
C SER A 36 13.01 -14.78 8.49
N ALA A 37 14.30 -14.58 8.24
CA ALA A 37 14.83 -13.44 7.49
C ALA A 37 14.20 -13.25 6.09
N GLU A 38 13.48 -14.24 5.59
CA GLU A 38 12.79 -14.24 4.30
C GLU A 38 11.35 -13.70 4.38
N LYS A 39 10.81 -13.45 5.57
CA LYS A 39 9.45 -12.96 5.79
C LYS A 39 9.49 -11.49 6.22
N LYS A 40 8.69 -10.67 5.58
CA LYS A 40 8.48 -9.25 5.93
C LYS A 40 7.02 -9.03 6.28
N VAL A 41 6.77 -8.19 7.27
CA VAL A 41 5.42 -7.77 7.67
C VAL A 41 5.29 -6.27 7.45
N ALA A 42 4.29 -5.86 6.70
CA ALA A 42 3.92 -4.46 6.55
C ALA A 42 2.57 -4.20 7.22
N ILE A 43 2.57 -3.38 8.26
CA ILE A 43 1.35 -2.90 8.90
C ILE A 43 0.93 -1.62 8.21
N ILE A 44 -0.33 -1.56 7.75
CA ILE A 44 -0.84 -0.44 6.95
C ILE A 44 -2.06 0.17 7.64
N PRO A 45 -1.83 1.01 8.67
CA PRO A 45 -2.88 1.67 9.43
C PRO A 45 -3.44 2.88 8.69
N PRO A 46 -4.60 3.45 9.13
CA PRO A 46 -5.01 4.81 8.77
C PRO A 46 -3.91 5.84 9.06
N PHE A 47 -3.86 6.93 8.28
CA PHE A 47 -2.85 7.98 8.42
C PHE A 47 -2.62 8.48 9.86
N PRO A 48 -3.67 8.72 10.68
CA PRO A 48 -3.50 9.21 12.06
C PRO A 48 -2.69 8.29 12.96
N PHE A 49 -2.56 6.99 12.59
CA PHE A 49 -1.91 5.98 13.45
C PHE A 49 -0.55 5.51 12.90
N ILE A 50 -0.05 6.12 11.82
CA ILE A 50 1.25 5.77 11.22
C ILE A 50 2.37 5.96 12.25
N ASP A 51 2.45 7.11 12.89
CA ASP A 51 3.50 7.41 13.89
C ASP A 51 3.41 6.48 15.11
N LEU A 52 2.19 6.19 15.59
CA LEU A 52 1.96 5.23 16.67
C LEU A 52 2.57 3.86 16.31
N VAL A 53 2.23 3.32 15.14
CA VAL A 53 2.70 2.01 14.71
C VAL A 53 4.22 2.00 14.50
N LEU A 54 4.78 3.03 13.85
CA LEU A 54 6.22 3.18 13.66
C LEU A 54 6.99 3.13 14.98
N ASN A 55 6.52 3.88 15.99
CA ASN A 55 7.16 3.89 17.29
C ASN A 55 7.14 2.53 18.00
N LYS A 56 6.09 1.75 17.79
CA LYS A 56 5.94 0.41 18.39
C LYS A 56 6.84 -0.63 17.74
N ILE A 57 7.02 -0.58 16.41
CA ILE A 57 7.74 -1.64 15.67
C ILE A 57 9.19 -1.30 15.34
N LYS A 58 9.68 -0.10 15.66
CA LYS A 58 11.02 0.40 15.22
C LYS A 58 12.21 -0.49 15.57
N THR A 59 12.08 -1.32 16.60
CA THR A 59 13.13 -2.24 17.04
C THR A 59 12.91 -3.68 16.60
N ILE A 60 11.79 -3.97 15.93
CA ILE A 60 11.42 -5.32 15.52
C ILE A 60 11.91 -5.55 14.09
N PRO A 61 12.83 -6.48 13.86
CA PRO A 61 13.36 -6.72 12.52
C PRO A 61 12.27 -7.25 11.57
N ASN A 62 12.36 -6.88 10.31
CA ASN A 62 11.43 -7.28 9.25
C ASN A 62 9.99 -6.75 9.38
N PHE A 63 9.73 -5.83 10.32
CA PHE A 63 8.49 -5.08 10.41
C PHE A 63 8.64 -3.73 9.73
N TYR A 64 7.62 -3.33 9.00
CA TYR A 64 7.55 -2.10 8.23
C TYR A 64 6.17 -1.46 8.37
N VAL A 65 6.10 -0.15 8.17
CA VAL A 65 4.82 0.55 8.06
C VAL A 65 4.56 0.90 6.61
N GLY A 66 3.31 0.72 6.20
CA GLY A 66 2.79 1.20 4.94
C GLY A 66 1.74 2.29 5.13
N ALA A 67 1.45 3.02 4.07
CA ALA A 67 0.34 3.96 3.96
C ALA A 67 -0.77 3.37 3.09
N GLN A 68 -2.01 3.76 3.36
CA GLN A 68 -3.18 3.28 2.62
C GLN A 68 -3.39 3.99 1.28
N ASP A 69 -2.71 5.14 1.08
CA ASP A 69 -2.71 5.96 -0.13
C ASP A 69 -1.61 7.01 -0.06
N CYS A 70 -1.38 7.74 -1.16
CA CYS A 70 -0.64 9.00 -1.18
C CYS A 70 -1.22 9.95 -2.24
N SER A 71 -0.90 11.25 -2.11
CA SER A 71 -1.25 12.24 -3.12
C SER A 71 -0.46 12.02 -4.42
N PRO A 72 -1.02 12.33 -5.60
CA PRO A 72 -0.29 12.40 -6.85
C PRO A 72 0.65 13.63 -6.92
N PHE A 73 0.58 14.53 -5.93
CA PHE A 73 1.36 15.76 -5.86
C PHE A 73 2.43 15.68 -4.77
N ASP A 74 3.61 16.27 -5.04
CA ASP A 74 4.72 16.28 -4.07
C ASP A 74 4.42 17.26 -2.91
N ASN A 75 3.90 18.45 -3.24
CA ASN A 75 3.53 19.50 -2.28
C ASN A 75 2.57 20.51 -2.93
N GLY A 76 2.03 21.44 -2.15
CA GLY A 76 1.24 22.55 -2.67
C GLY A 76 -0.09 22.78 -1.95
N ALA A 77 -1.01 23.48 -2.63
CA ALA A 77 -2.33 23.86 -2.09
C ALA A 77 -3.35 22.72 -2.26
N TYR A 78 -3.08 21.59 -1.62
CA TYR A 78 -3.93 20.39 -1.64
C TYR A 78 -4.34 20.03 -0.22
N THR A 79 -5.19 20.86 0.37
CA THR A 79 -5.62 20.70 1.76
C THR A 79 -6.27 19.34 2.01
N GLY A 80 -5.69 18.58 2.95
CA GLY A 80 -6.15 17.24 3.30
C GLY A 80 -5.34 16.10 2.66
N ASP A 81 -4.56 16.39 1.62
CA ASP A 81 -3.69 15.39 0.97
C ASP A 81 -2.44 15.09 1.81
N VAL A 82 -1.97 13.86 1.70
CA VAL A 82 -0.71 13.39 2.30
C VAL A 82 0.24 12.96 1.18
N SER A 83 1.34 13.67 1.01
CA SER A 83 2.30 13.37 -0.06
C SER A 83 3.21 12.19 0.27
N ALA A 84 3.75 11.53 -0.75
CA ALA A 84 4.74 10.46 -0.58
C ALA A 84 5.98 10.96 0.19
N LYS A 85 6.38 12.22 -0.03
CA LYS A 85 7.48 12.87 0.70
C LYS A 85 7.18 12.98 2.21
N MET A 86 5.96 13.37 2.60
CA MET A 86 5.55 13.41 4.02
C MET A 86 5.60 12.00 4.62
N LEU A 87 5.08 11.01 3.92
CA LEU A 87 5.08 9.61 4.36
C LEU A 87 6.51 9.08 4.55
N LYS A 88 7.41 9.34 3.59
CA LYS A 88 8.81 8.92 3.70
C LYS A 88 9.53 9.58 4.85
N SER A 89 9.25 10.84 5.14
CA SER A 89 9.84 11.57 6.27
C SER A 89 9.48 10.96 7.63
N LEU A 90 8.35 10.25 7.73
CA LEU A 90 7.98 9.48 8.90
C LEU A 90 8.69 8.13 8.98
N GLY A 91 9.16 7.56 7.85
CA GLY A 91 9.75 6.22 7.78
C GLY A 91 8.83 5.18 7.14
N VAL A 92 7.80 5.60 6.42
CA VAL A 92 6.92 4.68 5.66
C VAL A 92 7.70 4.04 4.51
N GLU A 93 7.57 2.72 4.36
CA GLU A 93 8.28 1.92 3.35
C GLU A 93 7.39 1.41 2.21
N TYR A 94 6.10 1.28 2.44
CA TYR A 94 5.13 0.77 1.47
C TYR A 94 3.96 1.73 1.32
N CYS A 95 3.30 1.73 0.15
CA CYS A 95 2.08 2.50 -0.05
C CYS A 95 1.12 1.70 -0.92
N ILE A 96 -0.10 1.47 -0.43
CA ILE A 96 -1.18 0.92 -1.25
C ILE A 96 -1.61 1.98 -2.26
N ILE A 97 -1.71 1.60 -3.53
CA ILE A 97 -2.15 2.50 -4.60
C ILE A 97 -3.20 1.78 -5.43
N GLY A 98 -4.34 2.43 -5.62
CA GLY A 98 -5.42 1.92 -6.47
C GLY A 98 -6.24 0.79 -5.85
N HIS A 99 -6.33 0.74 -4.51
CA HIS A 99 -7.25 -0.19 -3.84
C HIS A 99 -8.67 -0.05 -4.41
N SER A 100 -9.39 -1.16 -4.54
CA SER A 100 -10.74 -1.20 -5.14
C SER A 100 -11.70 -0.18 -4.54
N GLU A 101 -11.69 0.00 -3.22
CA GLU A 101 -12.51 1.00 -2.52
C GLU A 101 -12.19 2.43 -2.97
N ARG A 102 -10.92 2.76 -3.24
CA ARG A 102 -10.55 4.10 -3.70
C ARG A 102 -10.92 4.34 -5.16
N ARG A 103 -10.78 3.34 -6.01
CA ARG A 103 -11.29 3.39 -7.39
C ARG A 103 -12.79 3.64 -7.41
N LEU A 104 -13.53 2.95 -6.52
CA LEU A 104 -14.99 3.06 -6.43
C LEU A 104 -15.46 4.36 -5.78
N HIS A 105 -14.98 4.66 -4.57
CA HIS A 105 -15.52 5.76 -3.75
C HIS A 105 -14.86 7.11 -4.01
N HIS A 106 -13.61 7.12 -4.46
CA HIS A 106 -12.85 8.34 -4.77
C HIS A 106 -12.64 8.55 -6.27
N GLN A 107 -13.21 7.66 -7.13
CA GLN A 107 -13.16 7.77 -8.59
C GLN A 107 -11.71 7.85 -9.13
N GLU A 108 -10.77 7.17 -8.48
CA GLU A 108 -9.38 7.16 -8.91
C GLU A 108 -9.24 6.46 -10.26
N THR A 109 -8.70 7.19 -11.23
CA THR A 109 -8.45 6.69 -12.58
C THR A 109 -7.06 6.06 -12.68
N ASN A 110 -6.82 5.21 -13.69
CA ASN A 110 -5.49 4.66 -13.91
C ASN A 110 -4.42 5.75 -14.13
N LEU A 111 -4.79 6.89 -14.73
CA LEU A 111 -3.89 8.04 -14.89
C LEU A 111 -3.48 8.61 -13.52
N THR A 112 -4.44 8.92 -12.65
CA THR A 112 -4.14 9.40 -11.28
C THR A 112 -3.31 8.40 -10.51
N LEU A 113 -3.58 7.11 -10.68
CA LEU A 113 -2.82 6.05 -10.00
C LEU A 113 -1.40 5.94 -10.52
N SER A 114 -1.18 6.17 -11.82
CA SER A 114 0.16 6.21 -12.39
C SER A 114 1.02 7.35 -11.79
N GLU A 115 0.43 8.52 -11.61
CA GLU A 115 1.07 9.66 -10.94
C GLU A 115 1.42 9.34 -9.48
N LYS A 116 0.52 8.69 -8.74
CA LYS A 116 0.77 8.25 -7.37
C LYS A 116 1.90 7.22 -7.28
N VAL A 117 1.95 6.26 -8.19
CA VAL A 117 3.04 5.28 -8.28
C VAL A 117 4.37 5.98 -8.50
N GLU A 118 4.41 6.96 -9.40
CA GLU A 118 5.62 7.72 -9.66
C GLU A 118 6.07 8.51 -8.43
N GLN A 119 5.15 9.19 -7.72
CA GLN A 119 5.45 9.90 -6.48
C GLN A 119 5.99 8.97 -5.40
N ALA A 120 5.40 7.81 -5.19
CA ALA A 120 5.88 6.84 -4.22
C ALA A 120 7.31 6.39 -4.55
N LEU A 121 7.57 6.01 -5.81
CA LEU A 121 8.88 5.55 -6.26
C LEU A 121 9.96 6.64 -6.21
N ASN A 122 9.61 7.88 -6.54
CA ASN A 122 10.52 9.03 -6.48
C ASN A 122 10.92 9.37 -5.03
N ASN A 123 10.14 8.97 -4.06
CA ASN A 123 10.41 9.14 -2.62
C ASN A 123 10.85 7.84 -1.93
N ASP A 124 11.33 6.83 -2.68
CA ASP A 124 11.80 5.55 -2.15
C ASP A 124 10.76 4.82 -1.27
N ILE A 125 9.50 4.96 -1.60
CA ILE A 125 8.39 4.15 -1.06
C ILE A 125 8.03 3.10 -2.10
N ARG A 126 7.89 1.84 -1.69
CA ARG A 126 7.50 0.73 -2.56
C ARG A 126 5.98 0.71 -2.75
N PRO A 127 5.47 0.92 -3.98
CA PRO A 127 4.05 0.80 -4.24
C PRO A 127 3.57 -0.65 -4.11
N ILE A 128 2.39 -0.83 -3.50
CA ILE A 128 1.56 -2.02 -3.58
C ILE A 128 0.40 -1.63 -4.50
N PHE A 129 0.57 -1.89 -5.80
CA PHE A 129 -0.41 -1.51 -6.81
C PHE A 129 -1.52 -2.54 -6.88
N CYS A 130 -2.74 -2.12 -6.55
CA CYS A 130 -3.91 -2.97 -6.54
C CYS A 130 -4.60 -3.00 -7.91
N CYS A 131 -4.91 -4.20 -8.37
CA CYS A 131 -5.71 -4.45 -9.56
C CYS A 131 -6.70 -5.58 -9.27
N GLY A 132 -7.84 -5.55 -9.94
CA GLY A 132 -8.88 -6.55 -9.77
C GLY A 132 -10.10 -6.20 -10.62
N GLU A 133 -10.87 -7.20 -10.94
CA GLU A 133 -12.13 -7.07 -11.68
C GLU A 133 -13.32 -7.33 -10.79
N ASN A 134 -14.47 -6.80 -11.18
CA ASN A 134 -15.75 -7.13 -10.56
C ASN A 134 -16.36 -8.42 -11.13
N LEU A 135 -17.42 -8.91 -10.49
CA LEU A 135 -18.09 -10.15 -10.87
C LEU A 135 -18.62 -10.12 -12.32
N GLU A 136 -19.19 -8.99 -12.78
CA GLU A 136 -19.72 -8.85 -14.13
C GLU A 136 -18.65 -9.06 -15.19
N ILE A 137 -17.47 -8.45 -15.02
CA ILE A 137 -16.34 -8.60 -15.93
C ILE A 137 -15.80 -10.04 -15.89
N ARG A 138 -15.80 -10.67 -14.70
CA ARG A 138 -15.39 -12.07 -14.55
C ARG A 138 -16.34 -13.00 -15.30
N GLU A 139 -17.64 -12.84 -15.13
CA GLU A 139 -18.68 -13.66 -15.79
C GLU A 139 -18.69 -13.45 -17.31
N ALA A 140 -18.37 -12.22 -17.77
CA ALA A 140 -18.21 -11.94 -19.19
C ALA A 140 -16.90 -12.51 -19.81
N ASN A 141 -16.04 -13.18 -19.01
CA ASN A 141 -14.70 -13.66 -19.40
C ASN A 141 -13.76 -12.55 -19.93
N GLN A 142 -13.96 -11.30 -19.51
CA GLN A 142 -13.14 -10.14 -19.93
C GLN A 142 -12.06 -9.76 -18.89
N HIS A 143 -11.93 -10.53 -17.80
CA HIS A 143 -11.06 -10.20 -16.67
C HIS A 143 -9.57 -10.07 -17.07
N ILE A 144 -9.06 -10.90 -17.97
CA ILE A 144 -7.66 -10.83 -18.40
C ILE A 144 -7.37 -9.50 -19.11
N GLU A 145 -8.21 -9.13 -20.08
CA GLU A 145 -8.05 -7.86 -20.80
C GLU A 145 -8.18 -6.65 -19.86
N PHE A 146 -9.18 -6.70 -18.95
CA PHE A 146 -9.41 -5.66 -17.98
C PHE A 146 -8.21 -5.46 -17.04
N ILE A 147 -7.65 -6.54 -16.48
CA ILE A 147 -6.47 -6.47 -15.60
C ILE A 147 -5.24 -6.00 -16.35
N LEU A 148 -5.01 -6.52 -17.55
CA LEU A 148 -3.89 -6.06 -18.39
C LEU A 148 -3.99 -4.56 -18.67
N LYS A 149 -5.21 -4.03 -18.92
CA LYS A 149 -5.41 -2.61 -19.11
C LYS A 149 -5.09 -1.80 -17.84
N GLN A 150 -5.53 -2.26 -16.66
CA GLN A 150 -5.18 -1.60 -15.38
C GLN A 150 -3.66 -1.54 -15.17
N LEU A 151 -2.96 -2.64 -15.45
CA LEU A 151 -1.50 -2.71 -15.31
C LEU A 151 -0.78 -1.85 -16.36
N TYR A 152 -1.26 -1.90 -17.60
CA TYR A 152 -0.67 -1.11 -18.68
C TYR A 152 -0.80 0.39 -18.42
N ASP A 153 -2.02 0.86 -18.14
CA ASP A 153 -2.28 2.28 -17.90
C ASP A 153 -1.65 2.78 -16.59
N GLY A 154 -1.53 1.91 -15.59
CA GLY A 154 -1.06 2.30 -14.26
C GLY A 154 0.45 2.16 -14.03
N LEU A 155 1.14 1.28 -14.79
CA LEU A 155 2.53 0.94 -14.51
C LEU A 155 3.46 0.94 -15.71
N PHE A 156 3.00 0.53 -16.92
CA PHE A 156 3.92 0.19 -18.02
C PHE A 156 4.49 1.39 -18.77
N PHE A 157 4.09 2.60 -18.40
CA PHE A 157 4.78 3.83 -18.83
C PHE A 157 6.11 4.06 -18.05
N LEU A 158 6.29 3.38 -16.91
CA LEU A 158 7.50 3.48 -16.11
C LEU A 158 8.65 2.67 -16.71
N PRO A 159 9.90 3.10 -16.54
CA PRO A 159 11.05 2.30 -16.91
C PRO A 159 11.12 1.01 -16.08
N LYS A 160 11.67 -0.05 -16.68
CA LYS A 160 11.72 -1.40 -16.08
C LYS A 160 12.30 -1.40 -14.66
N GLU A 161 13.31 -0.58 -14.41
CA GLU A 161 14.00 -0.46 -13.12
C GLU A 161 13.08 0.09 -12.01
N LYS A 162 12.03 0.83 -12.37
CA LYS A 162 10.99 1.31 -11.45
C LYS A 162 9.89 0.26 -11.26
N ILE A 163 9.44 -0.38 -12.35
CA ILE A 163 8.38 -1.40 -12.30
C ILE A 163 8.78 -2.55 -11.36
N VAL A 164 10.02 -3.03 -11.41
CA VAL A 164 10.49 -4.15 -10.56
C VAL A 164 10.49 -3.83 -9.07
N LYS A 165 10.38 -2.58 -8.69
CA LYS A 165 10.23 -2.16 -7.29
C LYS A 165 8.77 -2.17 -6.83
N THR A 166 7.81 -2.29 -7.74
CA THR A 166 6.36 -2.29 -7.44
C THR A 166 5.89 -3.70 -7.12
N ILE A 167 5.04 -3.83 -6.12
CA ILE A 167 4.35 -5.08 -5.79
C ILE A 167 2.97 -5.01 -6.43
N ILE A 168 2.55 -6.05 -7.13
CA ILE A 168 1.21 -6.14 -7.69
C ILE A 168 0.35 -6.95 -6.71
N ALA A 169 -0.74 -6.33 -6.25
CA ALA A 169 -1.76 -6.97 -5.42
C ALA A 169 -3.01 -7.20 -6.27
N TYR A 170 -3.22 -8.45 -6.67
CA TYR A 170 -4.40 -8.84 -7.43
C TYR A 170 -5.49 -9.35 -6.50
N GLU A 171 -6.65 -8.71 -6.55
CA GLU A 171 -7.83 -9.07 -5.78
C GLU A 171 -9.08 -8.96 -6.67
N PRO A 172 -9.69 -10.07 -7.08
CA PRO A 172 -10.99 -10.04 -7.76
C PRO A 172 -12.06 -9.60 -6.76
N ILE A 173 -12.97 -8.74 -7.20
CA ILE A 173 -13.97 -8.07 -6.35
C ILE A 173 -15.34 -8.74 -6.51
#